data_0e9ce463430804facd4bb2d8df896207
#
_entry.id   0e9ce463430804facd4bb2d8df896207
#
_cell.length_a   1.000
_cell.length_b   1.000
_cell.length_c   1.000
_cell.angle_alpha   90.00
_cell.angle_beta   90.00
_cell.angle_gamma   90.00
#
_symmetry.space_group_name_H-M   'P 1'
#
loop_
_entity.id
_entity.type
_entity.pdbx_description
1 polymer ?
#
loop_
_entity_poly.entity_id
_entity_poly.type
_entity_poly.pdbx_seq_one_letter_code
_entity_poly.pdbx_strand_id
1 'polypeptide(L)'
;MLQIGVVSGTRAQSVGELFVSMPDSLIPILPDSTLRADLLKSPGETLTNPFGGEVKVLSETEGTLRLALDSSTELELGLLSYKKRNYICLIATSTIVPAQSVVAFYDTEWHRMQEPLLEMPDAELFLTDRESNGVKSGLAEQGHLHWVASFNKDNPELLTLRITSYDDQTAHSLRPEIREKLHPVQMRWKRGRYVLYNNQR
;
A
#
# COMPACT_ATOMS: atom_id res chain seq x y z
N MET A 1 51.71 -16.36 3.73
CA MET A 1 50.80 -15.20 3.66
C MET A 1 49.40 -15.73 3.42
N LEU A 2 48.56 -15.78 4.47
CA LEU A 2 47.16 -16.21 4.34
C LEU A 2 46.33 -14.96 4.03
N GLN A 3 45.71 -14.91 2.84
CA GLN A 3 44.68 -13.90 2.54
C GLN A 3 43.35 -14.36 3.20
N ILE A 4 42.95 -13.67 4.25
CA ILE A 4 41.62 -13.83 4.83
C ILE A 4 40.68 -13.03 3.93
N GLY A 5 39.95 -13.74 3.07
CA GLY A 5 38.88 -13.18 2.28
C GLY A 5 37.74 -12.72 3.22
N VAL A 6 37.56 -11.43 3.35
CA VAL A 6 36.38 -10.85 4.02
C VAL A 6 35.18 -11.14 3.11
N VAL A 7 34.40 -12.16 3.49
CA VAL A 7 33.08 -12.39 2.90
C VAL A 7 32.19 -11.29 3.45
N SER A 8 32.01 -10.18 2.72
CA SER A 8 30.97 -9.21 2.97
C SER A 8 29.62 -9.90 2.72
N GLY A 9 29.04 -10.47 3.77
CA GLY A 9 27.65 -10.88 3.73
C GLY A 9 26.80 -9.61 3.48
N THR A 10 26.24 -9.49 2.31
CA THR A 10 25.21 -8.48 2.03
C THR A 10 24.03 -8.79 2.94
N ARG A 11 23.93 -8.07 4.07
CA ARG A 11 22.76 -8.11 4.93
C ARG A 11 21.55 -7.69 4.08
N ALA A 12 20.48 -8.47 4.11
CA ALA A 12 19.25 -8.09 3.45
C ALA A 12 18.77 -6.73 4.03
N GLN A 13 18.51 -5.79 3.15
CA GLN A 13 18.05 -4.45 3.52
C GLN A 13 16.64 -4.55 4.11
N SER A 14 16.39 -3.98 5.28
CA SER A 14 15.07 -3.95 5.91
C SER A 14 14.18 -2.85 5.30
N VAL A 15 12.86 -2.95 5.50
CA VAL A 15 11.92 -1.92 5.06
C VAL A 15 12.18 -0.59 5.74
N GLY A 16 12.64 -0.59 7.01
CA GLY A 16 13.02 0.62 7.72
C GLY A 16 14.25 1.30 7.11
N GLU A 17 15.30 0.54 6.75
CA GLU A 17 16.48 1.08 6.04
C GLU A 17 16.09 1.66 4.68
N LEU A 18 15.18 1.01 3.95
CA LEU A 18 14.63 1.52 2.70
C LEU A 18 13.85 2.82 2.92
N PHE A 19 13.02 2.91 3.97
CA PHE A 19 12.29 4.13 4.29
C PHE A 19 13.25 5.30 4.60
N VAL A 20 14.31 5.08 5.37
CA VAL A 20 15.31 6.11 5.66
C VAL A 20 15.99 6.62 4.38
N SER A 21 16.28 5.72 3.43
CA SER A 21 16.91 6.06 2.13
C SER A 21 15.93 6.54 1.05
N MET A 22 14.63 6.61 1.35
CA MET A 22 13.62 7.07 0.39
C MET A 22 13.95 8.47 -0.14
N PRO A 23 13.85 8.73 -1.46
CA PRO A 23 14.02 10.07 -2.01
C PRO A 23 13.02 11.07 -1.41
N ASP A 24 13.48 12.27 -1.09
CA ASP A 24 12.65 13.33 -0.51
C ASP A 24 11.46 13.72 -1.41
N SER A 25 11.61 13.57 -2.71
CA SER A 25 10.52 13.79 -3.69
C SER A 25 9.35 12.82 -3.55
N LEU A 26 9.55 11.66 -2.96
CA LEU A 26 8.48 10.68 -2.71
C LEU A 26 7.78 10.91 -1.37
N ILE A 27 8.43 11.60 -0.44
CA ILE A 27 7.88 11.91 0.89
C ILE A 27 8.24 13.34 1.32
N PRO A 28 7.77 14.37 0.62
CA PRO A 28 8.15 15.76 0.88
C PRO A 28 7.77 16.26 2.29
N ILE A 29 6.86 15.58 2.96
CA ILE A 29 6.45 15.86 4.33
C ILE A 29 7.52 15.47 5.37
N LEU A 30 8.44 14.56 5.01
CA LEU A 30 9.59 14.11 5.79
C LEU A 30 10.87 14.17 4.93
N PRO A 31 11.30 15.36 4.52
CA PRO A 31 12.36 15.51 3.52
C PRO A 31 13.76 15.12 4.03
N ASP A 32 13.93 14.95 5.34
CA ASP A 32 15.23 14.66 5.95
C ASP A 32 15.32 13.18 6.37
N SER A 33 16.34 12.49 5.87
CA SER A 33 16.62 11.09 6.24
C SER A 33 16.90 10.93 7.75
N THR A 34 17.44 11.97 8.42
CA THR A 34 17.65 11.96 9.86
C THR A 34 16.32 11.95 10.60
N LEU A 35 15.36 12.78 10.18
CA LEU A 35 14.01 12.78 10.74
C LEU A 35 13.33 11.41 10.55
N ARG A 36 13.50 10.80 9.39
CA ARG A 36 12.97 9.45 9.12
C ARG A 36 13.59 8.39 10.02
N ALA A 37 14.91 8.48 10.23
CA ALA A 37 15.62 7.57 11.14
C ALA A 37 15.21 7.78 12.60
N ASP A 38 15.01 9.02 13.04
CA ASP A 38 14.57 9.34 14.40
C ASP A 38 13.12 8.86 14.65
N LEU A 39 12.24 8.99 13.65
CA LEU A 39 10.87 8.48 13.71
C LEU A 39 10.84 6.97 13.97
N LEU A 40 11.73 6.19 13.34
CA LEU A 40 11.82 4.73 13.55
C LEU A 40 12.41 4.34 14.91
N LYS A 41 13.21 5.20 15.55
CA LYS A 41 13.78 4.92 16.88
C LYS A 41 12.77 5.02 18.01
N SER A 42 11.67 5.75 17.81
CA SER A 42 10.65 6.02 18.82
C SER A 42 9.26 5.55 18.33
N PRO A 43 9.06 4.24 18.09
CA PRO A 43 7.77 3.73 17.61
C PRO A 43 6.66 4.03 18.61
N GLY A 44 5.56 4.59 18.10
CA GLY A 44 4.42 4.99 18.92
C GLY A 44 4.46 6.43 19.42
N GLU A 45 5.59 7.10 19.39
CA GLU A 45 5.69 8.54 19.62
C GLU A 45 5.26 9.32 18.36
N THR A 46 4.77 10.53 18.58
CA THR A 46 4.40 11.46 17.52
C THR A 46 5.54 12.44 17.28
N LEU A 47 5.94 12.59 16.03
CA LEU A 47 6.94 13.56 15.61
C LEU A 47 6.26 14.66 14.81
N THR A 48 6.59 15.93 15.08
CA THR A 48 6.07 17.05 14.29
C THR A 48 6.92 17.21 13.02
N ASN A 49 6.28 17.18 11.86
CA ASN A 49 6.94 17.41 10.58
C ASN A 49 7.21 18.92 10.35
N PRO A 50 8.03 19.29 9.36
CA PRO A 50 8.35 20.70 9.08
C PRO A 50 7.15 21.59 8.73
N PHE A 51 6.01 21.01 8.40
CA PHE A 51 4.76 21.75 8.09
C PHE A 51 3.79 21.82 9.26
N GLY A 52 4.21 21.36 10.45
CA GLY A 52 3.40 21.39 11.68
C GLY A 52 2.42 20.23 11.83
N GLY A 53 2.42 19.27 10.90
CA GLY A 53 1.61 18.04 11.00
C GLY A 53 2.27 16.99 11.90
N GLU A 54 1.46 16.11 12.45
CA GLU A 54 1.92 15.00 13.29
C GLU A 54 2.16 13.75 12.46
N VAL A 55 3.34 13.16 12.60
CA VAL A 55 3.72 11.89 11.96
C VAL A 55 3.95 10.85 13.02
N LYS A 56 3.51 9.62 12.77
CA LYS A 56 3.62 8.51 13.70
C LYS A 56 3.86 7.19 12.99
N VAL A 57 4.74 6.34 13.55
CA VAL A 57 4.84 4.93 13.18
C VAL A 57 3.66 4.18 13.76
N LEU A 58 2.83 3.59 12.90
CA LEU A 58 1.70 2.75 13.30
C LEU A 58 2.12 1.31 13.54
N SER A 59 2.97 0.78 12.68
CA SER A 59 3.61 -0.54 12.84
C SER A 59 4.88 -0.64 12.01
N GLU A 60 5.83 -1.44 12.48
CA GLU A 60 7.06 -1.78 11.76
C GLU A 60 7.38 -3.26 12.00
N THR A 61 7.71 -3.95 10.92
CA THR A 61 8.25 -5.31 10.92
C THR A 61 9.47 -5.37 10.00
N GLU A 62 10.08 -6.53 9.84
CA GLU A 62 11.18 -6.69 8.89
C GLU A 62 10.75 -6.39 7.45
N GLY A 63 9.49 -6.73 7.09
CA GLY A 63 8.97 -6.64 5.72
C GLY A 63 7.94 -5.54 5.49
N THR A 64 7.40 -4.90 6.51
CA THR A 64 6.37 -3.86 6.38
C THR A 64 6.60 -2.69 7.32
N LEU A 65 6.24 -1.49 6.85
CA LEU A 65 6.21 -0.27 7.64
C LEU A 65 4.90 0.47 7.34
N ARG A 66 4.18 0.90 8.40
CA ARG A 66 2.98 1.73 8.29
C ARG A 66 3.16 3.01 9.08
N LEU A 67 2.81 4.12 8.46
CA LEU A 67 2.92 5.47 9.03
C LEU A 67 1.59 6.22 8.87
N ALA A 68 1.22 6.99 9.88
CA ALA A 68 0.34 8.14 9.69
C ALA A 68 1.26 9.34 9.37
N LEU A 69 1.09 9.97 8.21
CA LEU A 69 1.88 11.14 7.80
C LEU A 69 1.25 12.45 8.28
N ASP A 70 -0.06 12.44 8.46
CA ASP A 70 -0.89 13.46 9.04
C ASP A 70 -2.25 12.88 9.45
N SER A 71 -3.24 13.72 9.77
CA SER A 71 -4.60 13.29 10.16
C SER A 71 -5.39 12.65 9.01
N SER A 72 -4.91 12.75 7.78
CA SER A 72 -5.65 12.38 6.57
C SER A 72 -4.87 11.50 5.59
N THR A 73 -3.60 11.21 5.88
CA THR A 73 -2.73 10.47 4.96
C THR A 73 -1.99 9.36 5.69
N GLU A 74 -2.15 8.15 5.21
CA GLU A 74 -1.35 7.00 5.64
C GLU A 74 -0.40 6.53 4.53
N LEU A 75 0.76 6.03 4.94
CA LEU A 75 1.75 5.41 4.06
C LEU A 75 2.04 4.00 4.54
N GLU A 76 1.98 3.04 3.62
CA GLU A 76 2.44 1.68 3.86
C GLU A 76 3.58 1.34 2.89
N LEU A 77 4.65 0.74 3.41
CA LEU A 77 5.73 0.16 2.64
C LEU A 77 5.78 -1.34 2.86
N GLY A 78 5.94 -2.10 1.79
CA GLY A 78 6.11 -3.55 1.83
C GLY A 78 7.31 -3.98 1.02
N LEU A 79 8.16 -4.82 1.60
CA LEU A 79 9.30 -5.42 0.93
C LEU A 79 8.90 -6.78 0.35
N LEU A 80 8.93 -6.90 -0.95
CA LEU A 80 8.52 -8.07 -1.72
C LEU A 80 9.73 -8.70 -2.40
N SER A 81 9.74 -10.02 -2.55
CA SER A 81 10.85 -10.71 -3.20
C SER A 81 10.37 -11.63 -4.33
N TYR A 82 11.16 -11.68 -5.42
CA TYR A 82 10.98 -12.65 -6.48
C TYR A 82 12.29 -12.87 -7.26
N LYS A 83 12.71 -14.15 -7.44
CA LYS A 83 13.91 -14.53 -8.20
C LYS A 83 15.16 -13.72 -7.83
N LYS A 84 15.49 -13.63 -6.55
CA LYS A 84 16.66 -12.87 -6.03
C LYS A 84 16.59 -11.35 -6.27
N ARG A 85 15.45 -10.81 -6.63
CA ARG A 85 15.18 -9.37 -6.72
C ARG A 85 14.21 -8.97 -5.63
N ASN A 86 14.45 -7.83 -5.03
CA ASN A 86 13.54 -7.21 -4.08
C ASN A 86 12.81 -6.05 -4.74
N TYR A 87 11.58 -5.85 -4.33
CA TYR A 87 10.69 -4.79 -4.80
C TYR A 87 10.09 -4.10 -3.59
N ILE A 88 9.92 -2.80 -3.68
CA ILE A 88 9.20 -2.02 -2.71
C ILE A 88 7.80 -1.77 -3.27
N CYS A 89 6.78 -2.18 -2.52
CA CYS A 89 5.41 -1.75 -2.77
C CYS A 89 5.09 -0.59 -1.83
N LEU A 90 4.79 0.58 -2.39
CA LEU A 90 4.40 1.77 -1.68
C LEU A 90 2.91 1.98 -1.87
N ILE A 91 2.17 2.13 -0.77
CA ILE A 91 0.74 2.45 -0.75
C ILE A 91 0.58 3.77 -0.01
N ALA A 92 0.12 4.81 -0.70
CA ALA A 92 -0.26 6.07 -0.10
C ALA A 92 -1.78 6.19 -0.12
N THR A 93 -2.40 6.34 1.05
CA THR A 93 -3.85 6.38 1.21
C THR A 93 -4.29 7.72 1.78
N SER A 94 -5.14 8.44 1.05
CA SER A 94 -5.92 9.52 1.62
C SER A 94 -7.10 8.93 2.37
N THR A 95 -7.26 9.31 3.64
CA THR A 95 -8.40 8.89 4.48
C THR A 95 -9.58 9.87 4.41
N ILE A 96 -9.41 10.98 3.67
CA ILE A 96 -10.52 11.92 3.39
C ILE A 96 -11.53 11.19 2.51
N VAL A 97 -12.80 11.33 2.85
CA VAL A 97 -13.91 10.70 2.11
C VAL A 97 -14.10 11.41 0.77
N PRO A 98 -14.11 10.68 -0.36
CA PRO A 98 -13.90 9.23 -0.48
C PRO A 98 -12.43 8.82 -0.31
N ALA A 99 -12.18 7.88 0.58
CA ALA A 99 -10.82 7.39 0.80
C ALA A 99 -10.28 6.70 -0.47
N GLN A 100 -9.01 6.99 -0.80
CA GLN A 100 -8.39 6.48 -2.01
C GLN A 100 -6.91 6.17 -1.80
N SER A 101 -6.44 5.08 -2.40
CA SER A 101 -5.03 4.69 -2.40
C SER A 101 -4.38 4.84 -3.77
N VAL A 102 -3.12 5.23 -3.73
CA VAL A 102 -2.19 5.11 -4.87
C VAL A 102 -1.20 4.00 -4.53
N VAL A 103 -1.04 3.03 -5.42
CA VAL A 103 -0.06 1.95 -5.27
C VAL A 103 1.03 2.14 -6.32
N ALA A 104 2.28 2.12 -5.87
CA ALA A 104 3.44 2.24 -6.73
C ALA A 104 4.50 1.19 -6.35
N PHE A 105 5.29 0.78 -7.33
CA PHE A 105 6.36 -0.19 -7.14
C PHE A 105 7.70 0.40 -7.52
N TYR A 106 8.72 0.08 -6.73
CA TYR A 106 10.10 0.52 -6.91
C TYR A 106 11.07 -0.65 -6.74
N ASP A 107 12.25 -0.52 -7.29
CA ASP A 107 13.38 -1.34 -6.86
C ASP A 107 13.97 -0.83 -5.53
N THR A 108 14.99 -1.48 -5.00
CA THR A 108 15.63 -1.09 -3.73
C THR A 108 16.50 0.18 -3.84
N GLU A 109 16.69 0.72 -5.03
CA GLU A 109 17.34 1.99 -5.32
C GLU A 109 16.31 3.12 -5.58
N TRP A 110 15.03 2.84 -5.37
CA TRP A 110 13.88 3.75 -5.56
C TRP A 110 13.62 4.15 -7.02
N HIS A 111 14.08 3.36 -7.99
CA HIS A 111 13.65 3.54 -9.37
C HIS A 111 12.25 2.95 -9.56
N ARG A 112 11.35 3.78 -10.10
CA ARG A 112 9.97 3.37 -10.31
C ARG A 112 9.88 2.27 -11.37
N MET A 113 9.17 1.20 -11.04
CA MET A 113 8.87 0.14 -11.99
C MET A 113 7.86 0.62 -13.03
N GLN A 114 8.15 0.36 -14.31
CA GLN A 114 7.28 0.73 -15.43
C GLN A 114 6.21 -0.34 -15.70
N GLU A 115 6.51 -1.59 -15.35
CA GLU A 115 5.56 -2.69 -15.51
C GLU A 115 4.46 -2.63 -14.44
N PRO A 116 3.19 -2.86 -14.81
CA PRO A 116 2.11 -2.94 -13.84
C PRO A 116 2.22 -4.24 -13.02
N LEU A 117 2.73 -4.13 -11.79
CA LEU A 117 2.86 -5.28 -10.89
C LEU A 117 1.57 -5.55 -10.08
N LEU A 118 0.58 -4.68 -10.18
CA LEU A 118 -0.78 -4.83 -9.68
C LEU A 118 -1.74 -4.47 -10.80
N GLU A 119 -2.55 -5.42 -11.21
CA GLU A 119 -3.67 -5.21 -12.12
C GLU A 119 -4.95 -5.16 -11.27
N MET A 120 -5.72 -4.08 -11.43
CA MET A 120 -6.97 -3.92 -10.68
C MET A 120 -7.97 -5.00 -11.10
N PRO A 121 -8.56 -5.72 -10.14
CA PRO A 121 -9.60 -6.68 -10.43
C PRO A 121 -10.84 -6.00 -11.01
N ASP A 122 -11.58 -6.74 -11.84
CA ASP A 122 -12.89 -6.29 -12.30
C ASP A 122 -13.81 -5.98 -11.12
N ALA A 123 -14.62 -4.91 -11.24
CA ALA A 123 -15.53 -4.46 -10.19
C ALA A 123 -16.49 -5.56 -9.71
N GLU A 124 -16.86 -6.49 -10.59
CA GLU A 124 -17.70 -7.63 -10.25
C GLU A 124 -17.09 -8.57 -9.21
N LEU A 125 -15.74 -8.62 -9.12
CA LEU A 125 -15.06 -9.47 -8.14
C LEU A 125 -15.21 -8.97 -6.71
N PHE A 126 -15.65 -7.73 -6.52
CA PHE A 126 -15.97 -7.16 -5.21
C PHE A 126 -17.40 -7.44 -4.76
N LEU A 127 -18.23 -8.14 -5.57
CA LEU A 127 -19.61 -8.46 -5.24
C LEU A 127 -19.74 -9.86 -4.66
N THR A 128 -20.51 -10.00 -3.58
CA THR A 128 -20.87 -11.30 -2.98
C THR A 128 -21.81 -12.10 -3.87
N ASP A 129 -22.69 -11.42 -4.60
CA ASP A 129 -23.67 -12.01 -5.52
C ASP A 129 -23.35 -11.58 -6.94
N ARG A 130 -22.62 -12.47 -7.65
CA ARG A 130 -22.19 -12.23 -9.05
C ARG A 130 -23.31 -12.37 -10.07
N GLU A 131 -24.45 -12.93 -9.69
CA GLU A 131 -25.56 -13.22 -10.61
C GLU A 131 -26.57 -12.06 -10.71
N SER A 132 -26.48 -11.06 -9.83
CA SER A 132 -27.38 -9.91 -9.84
C SER A 132 -27.03 -8.91 -10.95
N ASN A 133 -27.63 -9.04 -12.13
CA ASN A 133 -27.42 -8.13 -13.26
C ASN A 133 -27.70 -6.66 -12.90
N GLY A 134 -28.63 -6.38 -12.01
CA GLY A 134 -28.94 -5.02 -11.56
C GLY A 134 -27.81 -4.38 -10.72
N VAL A 135 -27.06 -5.18 -9.97
CA VAL A 135 -25.92 -4.69 -9.19
C VAL A 135 -24.70 -4.45 -10.09
N LYS A 136 -24.50 -5.31 -11.10
CA LYS A 136 -23.43 -5.16 -12.10
C LYS A 136 -23.62 -3.87 -12.92
N SER A 137 -24.82 -3.63 -13.42
CA SER A 137 -25.11 -2.37 -14.16
C SER A 137 -24.96 -1.16 -13.25
N GLY A 138 -25.38 -1.25 -11.98
CA GLY A 138 -25.21 -0.18 -11.00
C GLY A 138 -23.75 0.18 -10.71
N LEU A 139 -22.83 -0.79 -10.67
CA LEU A 139 -21.40 -0.52 -10.55
C LEU A 139 -20.79 0.06 -11.83
N ALA A 140 -21.22 -0.45 -12.99
CA ALA A 140 -20.73 0.05 -14.29
C ALA A 140 -21.18 1.48 -14.58
N GLU A 141 -22.39 1.87 -14.14
CA GLU A 141 -22.95 3.20 -14.31
C GLU A 141 -22.30 4.26 -13.40
N GLN A 142 -21.60 3.85 -12.34
CA GLN A 142 -21.07 4.77 -11.32
C GLN A 142 -19.70 5.37 -11.66
N GLY A 143 -19.22 5.24 -12.87
CA GLY A 143 -18.07 5.98 -13.41
C GLY A 143 -16.75 5.65 -12.71
N HIS A 144 -16.29 6.49 -11.79
CA HIS A 144 -15.00 6.31 -11.15
C HIS A 144 -15.17 5.65 -9.78
N LEU A 145 -14.81 4.37 -9.68
CA LEU A 145 -14.76 3.69 -8.39
C LEU A 145 -13.51 4.10 -7.62
N HIS A 146 -13.71 4.65 -6.42
CA HIS A 146 -12.63 4.84 -5.48
C HIS A 146 -12.35 3.53 -4.76
N TRP A 147 -11.09 3.28 -4.49
CA TRP A 147 -10.65 2.07 -3.80
C TRP A 147 -9.46 2.36 -2.89
N VAL A 148 -9.33 1.55 -1.85
CA VAL A 148 -8.19 1.56 -0.96
C VAL A 148 -7.49 0.20 -0.99
N ALA A 149 -6.18 0.25 -0.87
CA ALA A 149 -5.32 -0.90 -0.72
C ALA A 149 -4.69 -0.89 0.68
N SER A 150 -4.46 -2.05 1.25
CA SER A 150 -3.67 -2.22 2.46
C SER A 150 -3.04 -3.60 2.50
N PHE A 151 -1.87 -3.73 3.13
CA PHE A 151 -1.32 -5.05 3.39
C PHE A 151 -2.16 -5.79 4.43
N ASN A 152 -2.25 -7.11 4.29
CA ASN A 152 -2.95 -7.93 5.27
C ASN A 152 -2.06 -8.12 6.50
N LYS A 153 -2.33 -7.34 7.56
CA LYS A 153 -1.50 -7.25 8.75
C LYS A 153 -0.07 -6.85 8.36
N ASP A 154 0.91 -7.63 8.82
CA ASP A 154 2.33 -7.38 8.58
C ASP A 154 2.90 -8.23 7.43
N ASN A 155 2.04 -8.72 6.54
CA ASN A 155 2.42 -9.56 5.41
C ASN A 155 2.26 -8.80 4.08
N PRO A 156 3.35 -8.27 3.49
CA PRO A 156 3.28 -7.53 2.24
C PRO A 156 2.95 -8.41 1.03
N GLU A 157 3.06 -9.74 1.13
CA GLU A 157 2.66 -10.65 0.05
C GLU A 157 1.14 -10.77 -0.13
N LEU A 158 0.37 -10.33 0.88
CA LEU A 158 -1.09 -10.32 0.84
C LEU A 158 -1.60 -8.88 0.87
N LEU A 159 -2.21 -8.47 -0.24
CA LEU A 159 -2.81 -7.16 -0.41
C LEU A 159 -4.33 -7.28 -0.39
N THR A 160 -4.99 -6.45 0.38
CA THR A 160 -6.45 -6.34 0.43
C THR A 160 -6.87 -5.07 -0.31
N LEU A 161 -7.78 -5.23 -1.26
CA LEU A 161 -8.41 -4.13 -2.00
C LEU A 161 -9.85 -3.99 -1.56
N ARG A 162 -10.32 -2.77 -1.32
CA ARG A 162 -11.73 -2.46 -0.97
C ARG A 162 -12.22 -1.28 -1.79
N ILE A 163 -13.42 -1.39 -2.32
CA ILE A 163 -14.10 -0.26 -2.93
C ILE A 163 -14.64 0.62 -1.81
N THR A 164 -14.32 1.90 -1.86
CA THR A 164 -14.75 2.92 -0.89
C THR A 164 -15.78 3.86 -1.46
N SER A 165 -16.03 3.79 -2.76
CA SER A 165 -16.84 4.69 -3.59
C SER A 165 -17.76 5.61 -2.80
N TYR A 166 -17.42 6.89 -2.83
CA TYR A 166 -18.26 7.96 -2.33
C TYR A 166 -17.95 9.23 -3.11
N ASP A 167 -18.76 9.56 -4.06
CA ASP A 167 -18.84 10.94 -4.51
C ASP A 167 -20.08 11.56 -3.87
N ASP A 168 -19.88 12.17 -2.69
CA ASP A 168 -20.95 12.80 -1.91
C ASP A 168 -21.45 14.08 -2.57
N GLN A 169 -20.69 14.65 -3.53
CA GLN A 169 -21.04 15.93 -4.18
C GLN A 169 -21.93 15.76 -5.41
N THR A 170 -22.02 14.56 -5.97
CA THR A 170 -22.76 14.33 -7.21
C THR A 170 -23.96 13.40 -7.07
N ALA A 171 -24.42 13.10 -5.86
CA ALA A 171 -25.52 12.15 -5.57
C ALA A 171 -25.24 10.71 -6.09
N HIS A 172 -24.02 10.40 -6.43
CA HIS A 172 -23.60 9.08 -6.90
C HIS A 172 -22.97 8.20 -5.80
N SER A 173 -23.46 8.33 -4.56
CA SER A 173 -23.16 7.34 -3.53
C SER A 173 -23.60 5.96 -4.00
N LEU A 174 -22.77 4.94 -3.78
CA LEU A 174 -23.21 3.55 -3.98
C LEU A 174 -24.56 3.37 -3.29
N ARG A 175 -25.56 2.95 -4.06
CA ARG A 175 -26.86 2.61 -3.50
C ARG A 175 -26.66 1.67 -2.32
N PRO A 176 -27.40 1.80 -1.22
CA PRO A 176 -27.25 0.97 -0.03
C PRO A 176 -27.21 -0.52 -0.36
N GLU A 177 -28.05 -0.96 -1.32
CA GLU A 177 -28.16 -2.35 -1.77
C GLU A 177 -26.86 -2.87 -2.42
N ILE A 178 -26.09 -1.97 -3.05
CA ILE A 178 -24.79 -2.32 -3.64
C ILE A 178 -23.72 -2.37 -2.55
N ARG A 179 -23.72 -1.39 -1.65
CA ARG A 179 -22.74 -1.30 -0.55
C ARG A 179 -22.76 -2.55 0.34
N GLU A 180 -23.94 -3.04 0.69
CA GLU A 180 -24.08 -4.24 1.52
C GLU A 180 -23.56 -5.51 0.84
N LYS A 181 -23.46 -5.50 -0.47
CA LYS A 181 -22.95 -6.65 -1.27
C LYS A 181 -21.46 -6.57 -1.60
N LEU A 182 -20.80 -5.46 -1.23
CA LEU A 182 -19.37 -5.33 -1.47
C LEU A 182 -18.56 -6.10 -0.42
N HIS A 183 -17.54 -6.80 -0.88
CA HIS A 183 -16.56 -7.45 -0.03
C HIS A 183 -15.13 -7.11 -0.48
N PRO A 184 -14.15 -7.20 0.42
CA PRO A 184 -12.76 -7.01 0.05
C PRO A 184 -12.28 -8.10 -0.90
N VAL A 185 -11.45 -7.72 -1.87
CA VAL A 185 -10.73 -8.65 -2.73
C VAL A 185 -9.30 -8.80 -2.23
N GLN A 186 -8.84 -10.03 -2.11
CA GLN A 186 -7.47 -10.32 -1.72
C GLN A 186 -6.61 -10.63 -2.94
N MET A 187 -5.43 -10.03 -2.96
CA MET A 187 -4.40 -10.26 -3.95
C MET A 187 -3.18 -10.89 -3.26
N ARG A 188 -2.49 -11.78 -3.95
CA ARG A 188 -1.27 -12.41 -3.46
C ARG A 188 -0.10 -12.15 -4.38
N TRP A 189 1.07 -11.83 -3.79
CA TRP A 189 2.31 -11.72 -4.53
C TRP A 189 2.75 -13.08 -5.06
N LYS A 190 2.83 -13.23 -6.36
CA LYS A 190 3.23 -14.46 -7.03
C LYS A 190 3.92 -14.15 -8.35
N ARG A 191 5.09 -14.74 -8.55
CA ARG A 191 5.88 -14.58 -9.79
C ARG A 191 6.20 -13.13 -10.16
N GLY A 192 6.43 -12.28 -9.13
CA GLY A 192 6.84 -10.89 -9.31
C GLY A 192 5.71 -9.91 -9.59
N ARG A 193 4.45 -10.27 -9.29
CA ARG A 193 3.28 -9.39 -9.36
C ARG A 193 2.18 -9.84 -8.41
N TYR A 194 1.26 -8.97 -8.09
CA TYR A 194 0.04 -9.34 -7.39
C TYR A 194 -0.95 -10.00 -8.35
N VAL A 195 -1.50 -11.11 -7.92
CA VAL A 195 -2.56 -11.85 -8.61
C VAL A 195 -3.72 -12.11 -7.66
N LEU A 196 -4.91 -12.28 -8.21
CA LEU A 196 -6.11 -12.58 -7.43
C LEU A 196 -5.88 -13.81 -6.54
N TYR A 197 -6.16 -13.65 -5.25
CA TYR A 197 -6.07 -14.73 -4.26
C TYR A 197 -7.44 -15.32 -4.01
N ASN A 198 -7.77 -16.40 -4.74
CA ASN A 198 -9.01 -17.15 -4.54
C ASN A 198 -8.85 -18.07 -3.32
N ASN A 199 -9.27 -17.63 -2.16
CA ASN A 199 -9.38 -18.48 -0.96
C ASN A 199 -10.80 -19.07 -0.82
N GLN A 200 -11.51 -19.26 -1.93
CA GLN A 200 -12.80 -19.97 -1.93
C GLN A 200 -12.51 -21.47 -2.07
N ARG A 201 -12.35 -22.13 -0.94
CA ARG A 201 -12.69 -23.53 -0.74
C ARG A 201 -13.85 -23.63 0.26
#